data_3baf1218188763af92fab539e644807c
#
_entry.id   3baf1218188763af92fab539e644807c
#
_cell.length_a   1.000
_cell.length_b   1.000
_cell.length_c   1.000
_cell.angle_alpha   90.00
_cell.angle_beta   90.00
_cell.angle_gamma   90.00
#
_symmetry.space_group_name_H-M   'P 1'
#
loop_
_entity.id
_entity.type
_entity.pdbx_description
1 polymer ?
#
loop_
_entity_poly.entity_id
_entity_poly.type
_entity_poly.pdbx_seq_one_letter_code
_entity_poly.pdbx_strand_id
1 'polypeptide(L)'
;RVQSLLSPEGIRWLLRHVVTNFTGFAPLGLVIVAMFGIGVAQHSGFIDACIRKGIRGRVRNPWRIILSVIVLGLLSNVVGDAGYIILLPIAATLFHSVGLHPIGGIIAAYVSVSCGYSANILLSTLDPMLAATTQEAADMTDVLGGRIGPLCNYYFFCVSTFLLVFIIYHITC
;
A
#
# COMPACT_ATOMS: atom_id res chain seq x y z
N ARG A 1 17.25 32.27 0.75
CA ARG A 1 18.00 31.52 1.79
C ARG A 1 17.03 30.55 2.43
N VAL A 2 17.39 29.28 2.45
CA VAL A 2 16.62 28.25 3.16
C VAL A 2 16.81 28.48 4.66
N GLN A 3 15.71 28.66 5.40
CA GLN A 3 15.73 28.80 6.86
C GLN A 3 15.59 27.40 7.49
N SER A 4 16.39 27.14 8.53
CA SER A 4 16.31 25.88 9.25
C SER A 4 15.05 25.85 10.14
N LEU A 5 14.21 24.82 9.95
CA LEU A 5 13.04 24.59 10.82
C LEU A 5 13.41 24.23 12.25
N LEU A 6 14.66 23.82 12.50
CA LEU A 6 15.17 23.49 13.84
C LEU A 6 15.70 24.73 14.58
N SER A 7 15.69 25.91 13.96
CA SER A 7 15.99 27.16 14.66
C SER A 7 14.85 27.54 15.61
N PRO A 8 15.11 28.33 16.68
CA PRO A 8 14.06 28.81 17.59
C PRO A 8 12.92 29.54 16.85
N GLU A 9 13.26 30.29 15.80
CA GLU A 9 12.29 30.96 14.94
C GLU A 9 11.50 29.97 14.09
N GLY A 10 12.17 28.96 13.54
CA GLY A 10 11.54 27.88 12.77
C GLY A 10 10.53 27.09 13.60
N ILE A 11 10.90 26.74 14.83
CA ILE A 11 9.99 26.04 15.77
C ILE A 11 8.78 26.92 16.12
N ARG A 12 8.99 28.21 16.41
CA ARG A 12 7.88 29.14 16.68
C ARG A 12 6.96 29.29 15.47
N TRP A 13 7.52 29.37 14.27
CA TRP A 13 6.75 29.42 13.04
C TRP A 13 5.90 28.15 12.86
N LEU A 14 6.50 26.99 13.06
CA LEU A 14 5.84 25.69 12.93
C LEU A 14 4.66 25.56 13.89
N LEU A 15 4.85 25.93 15.16
CA LEU A 15 3.81 25.90 16.19
C LEU A 15 2.66 26.88 15.89
N ARG A 16 2.96 28.06 15.36
CA ARG A 16 1.94 29.05 15.00
C ARG A 16 1.11 28.63 13.79
N HIS A 17 1.70 27.86 12.87
CA HIS A 17 1.05 27.48 11.61
C HIS A 17 0.60 26.02 11.58
N VAL A 18 0.64 25.30 12.70
CA VAL A 18 0.24 23.89 12.79
C VAL A 18 -1.15 23.64 12.16
N VAL A 19 -2.16 24.43 12.55
CA VAL A 19 -3.51 24.26 12.05
C VAL A 19 -3.59 24.60 10.56
N THR A 20 -2.99 25.72 10.16
CA THR A 20 -3.01 26.17 8.77
C THR A 20 -2.29 25.19 7.84
N ASN A 21 -1.14 24.68 8.27
CA ASN A 21 -0.39 23.68 7.51
C ASN A 21 -1.16 22.35 7.40
N PHE A 22 -1.84 21.95 8.48
CA PHE A 22 -2.65 20.73 8.46
C PHE A 22 -3.88 20.89 7.55
N THR A 23 -4.63 21.96 7.69
CA THR A 23 -5.85 22.19 6.88
C THR A 23 -5.54 22.58 5.44
N GLY A 24 -4.38 23.17 5.18
CA GLY A 24 -3.90 23.50 3.84
C GLY A 24 -3.27 22.31 3.08
N PHE A 25 -3.14 21.16 3.71
CA PHE A 25 -2.63 19.97 3.03
C PHE A 25 -3.63 19.45 1.98
N ALA A 26 -3.32 19.64 0.71
CA ALA A 26 -4.24 19.39 -0.40
C ALA A 26 -4.92 18.01 -0.39
N PRO A 27 -4.21 16.89 -0.07
CA PRO A 27 -4.82 15.55 -0.03
C PRO A 27 -5.62 15.24 1.24
N LEU A 28 -5.67 16.13 2.25
CA LEU A 28 -6.26 15.84 3.56
C LEU A 28 -7.69 15.31 3.48
N GLY A 29 -8.55 15.97 2.72
CA GLY A 29 -9.95 15.57 2.57
C GLY A 29 -10.09 14.17 1.96
N LEU A 30 -9.32 13.88 0.93
CA LEU A 30 -9.33 12.59 0.25
C LEU A 30 -8.84 11.47 1.17
N VAL A 31 -7.76 11.70 1.93
CA VAL A 31 -7.22 10.72 2.88
C VAL A 31 -8.23 10.41 3.98
N ILE A 32 -8.87 11.43 4.57
CA ILE A 32 -9.88 11.24 5.62
C ILE A 32 -11.05 10.41 5.10
N VAL A 33 -11.62 10.76 3.94
CA VAL A 33 -12.77 10.04 3.36
C VAL A 33 -12.39 8.59 3.04
N ALA A 34 -11.21 8.35 2.46
CA ALA A 34 -10.73 7.02 2.16
C ALA A 34 -10.54 6.19 3.45
N MET A 35 -9.95 6.76 4.49
CA MET A 35 -9.77 6.10 5.78
C MET A 35 -11.09 5.73 6.46
N PHE A 36 -12.14 6.56 6.34
CA PHE A 36 -13.48 6.17 6.80
C PHE A 36 -14.02 4.94 6.08
N GLY A 37 -13.90 4.91 4.74
CA GLY A 37 -14.32 3.76 3.94
C GLY A 37 -13.59 2.46 4.32
N ILE A 38 -12.27 2.54 4.44
CA ILE A 38 -11.43 1.41 4.86
C ILE A 38 -11.78 0.97 6.28
N GLY A 39 -11.94 1.91 7.21
CA GLY A 39 -12.31 1.62 8.60
C GLY A 39 -13.64 0.87 8.72
N VAL A 40 -14.65 1.28 7.96
CA VAL A 40 -15.95 0.56 7.90
C VAL A 40 -15.76 -0.84 7.32
N ALA A 41 -15.01 -0.99 6.23
CA ALA A 41 -14.76 -2.28 5.60
C ALA A 41 -13.97 -3.24 6.51
N GLN A 42 -13.04 -2.72 7.30
CA GLN A 42 -12.31 -3.51 8.31
C GLN A 42 -13.22 -3.93 9.46
N HIS A 43 -13.94 -2.98 10.04
CA HIS A 43 -14.79 -3.26 11.22
C HIS A 43 -15.96 -4.19 10.90
N SER A 44 -16.49 -4.14 9.67
CA SER A 44 -17.53 -5.07 9.20
C SER A 44 -17.05 -6.49 8.94
N GLY A 45 -15.73 -6.75 8.96
CA GLY A 45 -15.15 -8.04 8.60
C GLY A 45 -15.17 -8.33 7.09
N PHE A 46 -15.55 -7.35 6.27
CA PHE A 46 -15.61 -7.50 4.82
C PHE A 46 -14.25 -7.90 4.21
N ILE A 47 -13.19 -7.27 4.68
CA ILE A 47 -11.82 -7.52 4.21
C ILE A 47 -11.38 -8.93 4.55
N ASP A 48 -11.60 -9.37 5.79
CA ASP A 48 -11.34 -10.74 6.24
C ASP A 48 -12.08 -11.77 5.37
N ALA A 49 -13.36 -11.52 5.09
CA ALA A 49 -14.16 -12.39 4.27
C ALA A 49 -13.64 -12.47 2.83
N CYS A 50 -13.20 -11.36 2.25
CA CYS A 50 -12.61 -11.31 0.91
C CYS A 50 -11.30 -12.11 0.84
N ILE A 51 -10.39 -11.92 1.81
CA ILE A 51 -9.12 -12.65 1.86
C ILE A 51 -9.37 -14.15 2.02
N ARG A 52 -10.20 -14.56 2.98
CA ARG A 52 -10.56 -15.97 3.20
C ARG A 52 -11.22 -16.60 1.98
N LYS A 53 -12.10 -15.87 1.28
CA LYS A 53 -12.75 -16.34 0.05
C LYS A 53 -11.76 -16.50 -1.09
N GLY A 54 -10.80 -15.58 -1.23
CA GLY A 54 -9.74 -15.64 -2.25
C GLY A 54 -8.85 -16.89 -2.12
N ILE A 55 -8.69 -17.38 -0.89
CA ILE A 55 -7.86 -18.54 -0.57
C ILE A 55 -8.66 -19.85 -0.64
N ARG A 56 -9.97 -19.81 -0.32
CA ARG A 56 -10.82 -21.00 -0.24
C ARG A 56 -10.91 -21.73 -1.57
N GLY A 57 -10.54 -23.00 -1.58
CA GLY A 57 -10.56 -23.86 -2.78
C GLY A 57 -9.22 -24.05 -3.48
N ARG A 58 -8.16 -23.36 -3.08
CA ARG A 58 -6.80 -23.50 -3.64
C ARG A 58 -5.87 -24.40 -2.83
N VAL A 59 -6.39 -25.00 -1.76
CA VAL A 59 -5.65 -25.71 -0.69
C VAL A 59 -4.95 -27.01 -1.15
N ARG A 60 -5.15 -27.48 -2.35
CA ARG A 60 -4.62 -28.79 -2.81
C ARG A 60 -3.25 -28.74 -3.48
N ASN A 61 -2.78 -27.56 -3.91
CA ASN A 61 -1.54 -27.47 -4.67
C ASN A 61 -0.64 -26.38 -4.05
N PRO A 62 0.58 -26.74 -3.55
CA PRO A 62 1.50 -25.80 -2.92
C PRO A 62 1.74 -24.54 -3.78
N TRP A 63 1.99 -24.73 -5.07
CA TRP A 63 2.26 -23.65 -6.02
C TRP A 63 1.12 -22.62 -6.13
N ARG A 64 -0.12 -23.12 -6.10
CA ARG A 64 -1.30 -22.23 -6.16
C ARG A 64 -1.50 -21.45 -4.86
N ILE A 65 -1.09 -22.02 -3.73
CA ILE A 65 -1.13 -21.33 -2.43
C ILE A 65 -0.11 -20.22 -2.40
N ILE A 66 1.14 -20.49 -2.79
CA ILE A 66 2.20 -19.50 -2.86
C ILE A 66 1.74 -18.32 -3.73
N LEU A 67 1.30 -18.60 -4.96
CA LEU A 67 0.82 -17.55 -5.87
C LEU A 67 -0.37 -16.78 -5.31
N SER A 68 -1.31 -17.48 -4.64
CA SER A 68 -2.48 -16.81 -4.03
C SER A 68 -2.08 -15.87 -2.90
N VAL A 69 -1.13 -16.27 -2.06
CA VAL A 69 -0.62 -15.42 -0.97
C VAL A 69 0.08 -14.18 -1.55
N ILE A 70 0.90 -14.36 -2.60
CA ILE A 70 1.60 -13.25 -3.26
C ILE A 70 0.60 -12.27 -3.88
N VAL A 71 -0.36 -12.75 -4.66
CA VAL A 71 -1.35 -11.89 -5.32
C VAL A 71 -2.23 -11.18 -4.30
N LEU A 72 -2.69 -11.87 -3.25
CA LEU A 72 -3.47 -11.25 -2.18
C LEU A 72 -2.65 -10.23 -1.38
N GLY A 73 -1.36 -10.50 -1.16
CA GLY A 73 -0.45 -9.56 -0.52
C GLY A 73 -0.33 -8.26 -1.32
N LEU A 74 -0.07 -8.36 -2.61
CA LEU A 74 0.00 -7.20 -3.49
C LEU A 74 -1.33 -6.42 -3.54
N LEU A 75 -2.46 -7.12 -3.67
CA LEU A 75 -3.79 -6.49 -3.68
C LEU A 75 -4.18 -5.88 -2.33
N SER A 76 -3.61 -6.36 -1.22
CA SER A 76 -3.94 -5.86 0.13
C SER A 76 -3.51 -4.42 0.36
N ASN A 77 -2.65 -3.87 -0.49
CA ASN A 77 -2.26 -2.46 -0.44
C ASN A 77 -3.46 -1.49 -0.51
N VAL A 78 -4.54 -1.88 -1.19
CA VAL A 78 -5.79 -1.09 -1.22
C VAL A 78 -6.35 -0.85 0.18
N VAL A 79 -6.09 -1.79 1.09
CA VAL A 79 -6.56 -1.78 2.48
C VAL A 79 -5.51 -1.19 3.44
N GLY A 80 -4.32 -0.86 2.93
CA GLY A 80 -3.22 -0.36 3.73
C GLY A 80 -2.64 -1.40 4.70
N ASP A 81 -2.29 -0.96 5.90
CA ASP A 81 -1.56 -1.78 6.90
C ASP A 81 -2.34 -2.99 7.43
N ALA A 82 -3.65 -3.05 7.24
CA ALA A 82 -4.46 -4.20 7.65
C ALA A 82 -4.04 -5.50 6.94
N GLY A 83 -3.46 -5.39 5.74
CA GLY A 83 -2.90 -6.52 5.02
C GLY A 83 -1.85 -7.30 5.83
N TYR A 84 -0.99 -6.62 6.56
CA TYR A 84 0.01 -7.27 7.40
C TYR A 84 -0.63 -8.06 8.55
N ILE A 85 -1.59 -7.46 9.24
CA ILE A 85 -2.22 -8.07 10.43
C ILE A 85 -3.00 -9.32 10.03
N ILE A 86 -3.70 -9.29 8.90
CA ILE A 86 -4.63 -10.34 8.49
C ILE A 86 -3.92 -11.43 7.68
N LEU A 87 -3.09 -11.04 6.70
CA LEU A 87 -2.55 -12.01 5.75
C LEU A 87 -1.40 -12.83 6.31
N LEU A 88 -0.55 -12.27 7.18
CA LEU A 88 0.61 -12.99 7.72
C LEU A 88 0.23 -14.27 8.47
N PRO A 89 -0.68 -14.24 9.49
CA PRO A 89 -1.06 -15.46 10.19
C PRO A 89 -1.80 -16.45 9.29
N ILE A 90 -2.61 -15.95 8.33
CA ILE A 90 -3.32 -16.81 7.38
C ILE A 90 -2.31 -17.51 6.44
N ALA A 91 -1.30 -16.79 5.94
CA ALA A 91 -0.27 -17.36 5.09
C ALA A 91 0.54 -18.45 5.81
N ALA A 92 0.89 -18.24 7.08
CA ALA A 92 1.57 -19.24 7.90
C ALA A 92 0.76 -20.55 8.00
N THR A 93 -0.53 -20.44 8.32
CA THR A 93 -1.40 -21.61 8.43
C THR A 93 -1.62 -22.32 7.10
N LEU A 94 -1.72 -21.56 6.01
CA LEU A 94 -1.86 -22.13 4.66
C LEU A 94 -0.62 -22.91 4.22
N PHE A 95 0.57 -22.36 4.42
CA PHE A 95 1.82 -23.04 4.10
C PHE A 95 1.94 -24.33 4.91
N HIS A 96 1.66 -24.28 6.20
CA HIS A 96 1.65 -25.46 7.04
C HIS A 96 0.67 -26.54 6.56
N SER A 97 -0.50 -26.15 6.10
CA SER A 97 -1.54 -27.08 5.61
C SER A 97 -1.13 -27.90 4.39
N VAL A 98 -0.15 -27.43 3.63
CA VAL A 98 0.38 -28.13 2.42
C VAL A 98 1.78 -28.68 2.61
N GLY A 99 2.27 -28.74 3.86
CA GLY A 99 3.57 -29.31 4.19
C GLY A 99 4.75 -28.37 3.94
N LEU A 100 4.49 -27.08 3.65
CA LEU A 100 5.52 -26.05 3.54
C LEU A 100 5.81 -25.43 4.90
N HIS A 101 7.01 -24.87 5.07
CA HIS A 101 7.38 -24.25 6.33
C HIS A 101 6.59 -22.95 6.58
N PRO A 102 5.94 -22.76 7.75
CA PRO A 102 5.10 -21.59 8.02
C PRO A 102 5.83 -20.24 7.90
N ILE A 103 7.13 -20.21 8.25
CA ILE A 103 7.96 -19.00 8.11
C ILE A 103 8.04 -18.56 6.63
N GLY A 104 8.11 -19.49 5.68
CA GLY A 104 8.07 -19.18 4.25
C GLY A 104 6.78 -18.44 3.88
N GLY A 105 5.64 -18.85 4.46
CA GLY A 105 4.36 -18.16 4.28
C GLY A 105 4.35 -16.75 4.83
N ILE A 106 4.90 -16.55 6.02
CA ILE A 106 5.02 -15.22 6.65
C ILE A 106 5.90 -14.32 5.80
N ILE A 107 7.06 -14.80 5.34
CA ILE A 107 7.99 -14.03 4.51
C ILE A 107 7.32 -13.66 3.18
N ALA A 108 6.70 -14.62 2.50
CA ALA A 108 6.02 -14.39 1.23
C ALA A 108 4.90 -13.35 1.37
N ALA A 109 4.09 -13.45 2.43
CA ALA A 109 3.03 -12.48 2.70
C ALA A 109 3.59 -11.10 3.03
N TYR A 110 4.58 -11.01 3.91
CA TYR A 110 5.20 -9.75 4.31
C TYR A 110 5.81 -9.01 3.11
N VAL A 111 6.63 -9.72 2.33
CA VAL A 111 7.27 -9.14 1.14
C VAL A 111 6.23 -8.70 0.11
N SER A 112 5.19 -9.51 -0.11
CA SER A 112 4.14 -9.19 -1.08
C SER A 112 3.33 -7.96 -0.68
N VAL A 113 2.97 -7.81 0.60
CA VAL A 113 2.29 -6.63 1.12
C VAL A 113 3.18 -5.40 1.00
N SER A 114 4.46 -5.52 1.40
CA SER A 114 5.43 -4.42 1.31
C SER A 114 5.66 -3.96 -0.14
N CYS A 115 5.81 -4.91 -1.06
CA CYS A 115 5.98 -4.62 -2.48
C CYS A 115 4.73 -4.01 -3.11
N GLY A 116 3.53 -4.35 -2.59
CA GLY A 116 2.25 -3.84 -3.04
C GLY A 116 2.14 -2.30 -3.00
N TYR A 117 2.90 -1.63 -2.14
CA TYR A 117 2.94 -0.16 -2.09
C TYR A 117 3.57 0.48 -3.34
N SER A 118 4.43 -0.23 -4.05
CA SER A 118 5.14 0.27 -5.23
C SER A 118 4.84 -0.52 -6.50
N ALA A 119 4.12 -1.64 -6.38
CA ALA A 119 3.79 -2.53 -7.50
C ALA A 119 2.36 -3.04 -7.33
N ASN A 120 1.40 -2.29 -7.84
CA ASN A 120 -0.01 -2.59 -7.67
C ASN A 120 -0.78 -2.27 -8.95
N ILE A 121 -1.69 -3.17 -9.33
CA ILE A 121 -2.61 -2.94 -10.45
C ILE A 121 -3.79 -2.05 -10.01
N LEU A 122 -4.12 -2.07 -8.73
CA LEU A 122 -5.18 -1.25 -8.16
C LEU A 122 -4.57 0.00 -7.50
N LEU A 123 -5.14 1.15 -7.82
CA LEU A 123 -4.77 2.40 -7.16
C LEU A 123 -5.08 2.34 -5.66
N SER A 124 -4.13 2.77 -4.86
CA SER A 124 -4.29 2.90 -3.41
C SER A 124 -4.60 4.35 -3.02
N THR A 125 -4.82 4.59 -1.74
CA THR A 125 -4.98 5.95 -1.21
C THR A 125 -3.71 6.79 -1.29
N LEU A 126 -2.55 6.14 -1.40
CA LEU A 126 -1.25 6.81 -1.51
C LEU A 126 -1.05 7.45 -2.88
N ASP A 127 -1.56 6.86 -3.96
CA ASP A 127 -1.32 7.34 -5.32
C ASP A 127 -1.90 8.75 -5.57
N PRO A 128 -3.17 9.04 -5.21
CA PRO A 128 -3.69 10.41 -5.30
C PRO A 128 -3.00 11.38 -4.36
N MET A 129 -2.58 10.92 -3.18
CA MET A 129 -1.85 11.76 -2.22
C MET A 129 -0.49 12.18 -2.77
N LEU A 130 0.27 11.23 -3.31
CA LEU A 130 1.57 11.51 -3.94
C LEU A 130 1.42 12.39 -5.19
N ALA A 131 0.40 12.15 -6.00
CA ALA A 131 0.12 12.99 -7.17
C ALA A 131 -0.19 14.43 -6.76
N ALA A 132 -1.00 14.65 -5.72
CA ALA A 132 -1.34 15.98 -5.24
C ALA A 132 -0.13 16.72 -4.65
N THR A 133 0.70 16.04 -3.84
CA THR A 133 1.93 16.65 -3.29
C THR A 133 2.96 16.95 -4.38
N THR A 134 3.06 16.09 -5.41
CA THR A 134 3.94 16.32 -6.55
C THR A 134 3.46 17.50 -7.39
N GLN A 135 2.13 17.63 -7.58
CA GLN A 135 1.56 18.77 -8.28
C GLN A 135 1.84 20.08 -7.54
N GLU A 136 1.65 20.10 -6.21
CA GLU A 136 1.95 21.28 -5.39
C GLU A 136 3.43 21.68 -5.50
N ALA A 137 4.35 20.71 -5.47
CA ALA A 137 5.77 20.97 -5.66
C ALA A 137 6.09 21.48 -7.07
N ALA A 138 5.42 20.96 -8.10
CA ALA A 138 5.57 21.39 -9.49
C ALA A 138 5.08 22.83 -9.69
N ASP A 139 3.96 23.17 -9.08
CA ASP A 139 3.36 24.52 -9.16
C ASP A 139 4.28 25.56 -8.48
N MET A 140 5.05 25.17 -7.46
CA MET A 140 6.05 26.05 -6.84
C MET A 140 7.28 26.33 -7.71
N THR A 141 7.57 25.44 -8.66
CA THR A 141 8.80 25.51 -9.48
C THR A 141 8.57 25.98 -10.91
N ASP A 142 7.33 26.12 -11.33
CA ASP A 142 6.91 26.52 -12.68
C ASP A 142 7.50 25.65 -13.83
N VAL A 143 7.96 24.42 -13.49
CA VAL A 143 8.67 23.53 -14.40
C VAL A 143 7.74 22.65 -15.24
N LEU A 144 6.53 22.38 -14.77
CA LEU A 144 5.58 21.48 -15.42
C LEU A 144 4.31 22.21 -15.84
N GLY A 145 4.18 22.45 -17.14
CA GLY A 145 2.97 23.05 -17.73
C GLY A 145 1.76 22.13 -17.81
N GLY A 146 1.71 21.00 -17.04
CA GLY A 146 0.64 20.01 -17.08
C GLY A 146 0.18 19.55 -15.70
N ARG A 147 -1.02 18.95 -15.64
CA ARG A 147 -1.56 18.36 -14.41
C ARG A 147 -1.01 16.97 -14.18
N ILE A 148 -0.49 16.71 -12.98
CA ILE A 148 -0.03 15.38 -12.54
C ILE A 148 -1.23 14.64 -11.96
N GLY A 149 -1.63 13.56 -12.63
CA GLY A 149 -2.74 12.71 -12.16
C GLY A 149 -2.25 11.48 -11.39
N PRO A 150 -3.14 10.83 -10.62
CA PRO A 150 -2.82 9.58 -9.89
C PRO A 150 -2.34 8.44 -10.78
N LEU A 151 -2.61 8.51 -12.08
CA LEU A 151 -2.26 7.49 -13.07
C LEU A 151 -0.89 7.75 -13.74
N CYS A 152 -0.16 8.78 -13.36
CA CYS A 152 1.10 9.14 -14.04
C CYS A 152 2.13 7.99 -14.05
N ASN A 153 2.17 7.17 -13.00
CA ASN A 153 3.06 6.02 -12.85
C ASN A 153 2.39 4.65 -13.08
N TYR A 154 1.15 4.62 -13.57
CA TYR A 154 0.37 3.39 -13.67
C TYR A 154 1.03 2.30 -14.52
N TYR A 155 1.67 2.68 -15.62
CA TYR A 155 2.43 1.76 -16.46
C TYR A 155 3.58 1.10 -15.68
N PHE A 156 4.33 1.88 -14.92
CA PHE A 156 5.40 1.37 -14.07
C PHE A 156 4.87 0.41 -13.01
N PHE A 157 3.75 0.72 -12.38
CA PHE A 157 3.11 -0.15 -11.38
C PHE A 157 2.71 -1.51 -11.97
N CYS A 158 2.09 -1.52 -13.15
CA CYS A 158 1.72 -2.77 -13.82
C CYS A 158 2.96 -3.63 -14.14
N VAL A 159 3.98 -3.05 -14.76
CA VAL A 159 5.21 -3.78 -15.10
C VAL A 159 5.91 -4.30 -13.85
N SER A 160 6.04 -3.46 -12.82
CA SER A 160 6.64 -3.84 -11.52
C SER A 160 5.87 -4.96 -10.85
N THR A 161 4.55 -4.97 -10.93
CA THR A 161 3.70 -6.03 -10.35
C THR A 161 4.03 -7.38 -10.96
N PHE A 162 4.11 -7.49 -12.29
CA PHE A 162 4.46 -8.74 -12.95
C PHE A 162 5.86 -9.22 -12.59
N LEU A 163 6.81 -8.30 -12.57
CA LEU A 163 8.20 -8.61 -12.21
C LEU A 163 8.31 -9.09 -10.76
N LEU A 164 7.64 -8.42 -9.82
CA LEU A 164 7.69 -8.78 -8.41
C LEU A 164 6.95 -10.10 -8.10
N VAL A 165 5.82 -10.35 -8.73
CA VAL A 165 5.13 -11.65 -8.64
C VAL A 165 6.07 -12.76 -9.06
N PHE A 166 6.78 -12.58 -10.18
CA PHE A 166 7.74 -13.56 -10.69
C PHE A 166 8.90 -13.79 -9.72
N ILE A 167 9.52 -12.72 -9.22
CA ILE A 167 10.66 -12.80 -8.30
C ILE A 167 10.26 -13.46 -6.97
N ILE A 168 9.19 -12.97 -6.33
CA ILE A 168 8.74 -13.49 -5.02
C ILE A 168 8.35 -14.97 -5.15
N TYR A 169 7.67 -15.32 -6.26
CA TYR A 169 7.32 -16.70 -6.52
C TYR A 169 8.54 -17.61 -6.60
N HIS A 170 9.57 -17.25 -7.37
CA HIS A 170 10.78 -18.06 -7.51
C HIS A 170 11.63 -18.13 -6.23
N ILE A 171 11.62 -17.09 -5.39
CA ILE A 171 12.34 -17.12 -4.10
C ILE A 171 11.60 -17.99 -3.07
N THR A 172 10.26 -18.04 -3.16
CA THR A 172 9.43 -18.76 -2.19
C THR A 172 9.30 -20.26 -2.53
N CYS A 173 9.55 -20.64 -3.78
CA CYS A 173 9.58 -22.02 -4.27
C CYS A 173 10.91 -22.68 -4.03
#